data_c62d1d5b504d751af034c81cffe72d18
#
_entry.id   c62d1d5b504d751af034c81cffe72d18
#
_cell.length_a   1.000
_cell.length_b   1.000
_cell.length_c   1.000
_cell.angle_alpha   90.00
_cell.angle_beta   90.00
_cell.angle_gamma   90.00
#
_symmetry.space_group_name_H-M   'P 1'
#
loop_
_entity.id
_entity.type
_entity.pdbx_description
1 polymer ?
#
loop_
_entity_poly.entity_id
_entity_poly.type
_entity_poly.pdbx_seq_one_letter_code
_entity_poly.pdbx_strand_id
1 'polypeptide(L)'
;MLLKIGSRGKEVKDLQEFLEIGADGIFGKGTDQAVRSWQSTNGLDVDGIVGPATWDAMGLATTDASEQIYTTENGLVIERHFLPSGEYKTGPTNKEYVFLHHTAGWHNPFRTIDHWGRDNRGAVATEFVLGGQSIKGNDAKYDGKMVQAFPEGAYGWHLGKNGSQHMHTHSVGIEVNNFGYLKDGKTYAGTTAHESQIVELDKEFRGYKHWHRYSDAQIEALHKWILFIAERDSIDVRAGLPALIKEKGVDAFEWNEDAYYGRVKGLWTHTNTRKDKTDMFPQQELMDMLVSL
;
A
#
# COMPACT_ATOMS: atom_id res chain seq x y z
N MET A 1 13.52 -3.54 -5.97
CA MET A 1 12.78 -4.02 -7.17
C MET A 1 12.62 -5.52 -7.09
N LEU A 2 11.47 -6.07 -7.53
CA LEU A 2 11.21 -7.52 -7.58
C LEU A 2 11.03 -7.96 -9.03
N LEU A 3 11.74 -9.03 -9.46
CA LEU A 3 11.54 -9.69 -10.74
C LEU A 3 11.12 -11.14 -10.53
N LYS A 4 10.17 -11.61 -11.34
CA LYS A 4 9.65 -13.00 -11.34
C LYS A 4 9.14 -13.37 -12.72
N ILE A 5 8.67 -14.60 -12.89
CA ILE A 5 8.01 -15.03 -14.15
C ILE A 5 6.94 -14.00 -14.56
N GLY A 6 7.04 -13.54 -15.81
CA GLY A 6 6.15 -12.55 -16.40
C GLY A 6 6.72 -11.11 -16.37
N SER A 7 7.73 -10.82 -15.56
CA SER A 7 8.43 -9.53 -15.60
C SER A 7 9.09 -9.30 -16.96
N ARG A 8 9.16 -8.02 -17.40
CA ARG A 8 9.73 -7.62 -18.68
C ARG A 8 10.46 -6.28 -18.54
N GLY A 9 11.43 -6.04 -19.40
CA GLY A 9 12.12 -4.76 -19.49
C GLY A 9 13.62 -4.86 -19.31
N LYS A 10 14.24 -3.69 -19.16
CA LYS A 10 15.70 -3.55 -19.09
C LYS A 10 16.29 -4.32 -17.91
N GLU A 11 15.65 -4.28 -16.76
CA GLU A 11 16.13 -4.93 -15.54
C GLU A 11 16.11 -6.45 -15.64
N VAL A 12 15.16 -7.01 -16.41
CA VAL A 12 15.14 -8.44 -16.72
C VAL A 12 16.31 -8.77 -17.64
N LYS A 13 16.59 -7.91 -18.60
CA LYS A 13 17.73 -8.07 -19.52
C LYS A 13 19.06 -8.01 -18.76
N ASP A 14 19.23 -7.02 -17.88
CA ASP A 14 20.43 -6.87 -17.03
C ASP A 14 20.64 -8.11 -16.14
N LEU A 15 19.56 -8.65 -15.55
CA LEU A 15 19.59 -9.90 -14.80
C LEU A 15 20.02 -11.10 -15.67
N GLN A 16 19.45 -11.21 -16.88
CA GLN A 16 19.75 -12.30 -17.80
C GLN A 16 21.22 -12.24 -18.27
N GLU A 17 21.74 -11.05 -18.52
CA GLU A 17 23.14 -10.82 -18.84
C GLU A 17 24.06 -11.24 -17.66
N PHE A 18 23.69 -10.90 -16.42
CA PHE A 18 24.41 -11.34 -15.22
C PHE A 18 24.40 -12.88 -15.06
N LEU A 19 23.27 -13.50 -15.34
CA LEU A 19 23.12 -14.96 -15.27
C LEU A 19 23.72 -15.69 -16.47
N GLU A 20 24.32 -14.96 -17.41
CA GLU A 20 24.92 -15.46 -18.64
C GLU A 20 23.94 -16.33 -19.49
N ILE A 21 22.66 -15.93 -19.53
CA ILE A 21 21.63 -16.55 -20.35
C ILE A 21 21.16 -15.62 -21.47
N GLY A 22 20.32 -16.13 -22.39
CA GLY A 22 19.76 -15.31 -23.46
C GLY A 22 19.00 -14.10 -22.92
N ALA A 23 19.46 -12.89 -23.20
CA ALA A 23 18.97 -11.62 -22.63
C ALA A 23 17.90 -10.99 -23.54
N ASP A 24 16.70 -11.60 -23.56
CA ASP A 24 15.54 -11.14 -24.34
C ASP A 24 14.66 -10.10 -23.59
N GLY A 25 14.97 -9.85 -22.32
CA GLY A 25 14.21 -8.94 -21.46
C GLY A 25 12.86 -9.50 -21.03
N ILE A 26 12.65 -10.81 -21.12
CA ILE A 26 11.42 -11.50 -20.70
C ILE A 26 11.77 -12.54 -19.64
N PHE A 27 11.25 -12.36 -18.43
CA PHE A 27 11.43 -13.33 -17.36
C PHE A 27 10.52 -14.54 -17.60
N GLY A 28 11.01 -15.45 -18.43
CA GLY A 28 10.34 -16.70 -18.75
C GLY A 28 10.79 -17.85 -17.81
N LYS A 29 10.35 -19.09 -18.14
CA LYS A 29 10.72 -20.30 -17.40
C LYS A 29 12.24 -20.52 -17.36
N GLY A 30 12.96 -20.20 -18.44
CA GLY A 30 14.41 -20.31 -18.47
C GLY A 30 15.09 -19.37 -17.48
N THR A 31 14.63 -18.12 -17.41
CA THR A 31 15.12 -17.15 -16.43
C THR A 31 14.80 -17.57 -15.00
N ASP A 32 13.59 -18.08 -14.73
CA ASP A 32 13.21 -18.62 -13.41
C ASP A 32 14.14 -19.76 -12.97
N GLN A 33 14.41 -20.70 -13.86
CA GLN A 33 15.34 -21.80 -13.59
C GLN A 33 16.75 -21.31 -13.28
N ALA A 34 17.26 -20.36 -14.04
CA ALA A 34 18.59 -19.79 -13.81
C ALA A 34 18.67 -19.06 -12.47
N VAL A 35 17.62 -18.28 -12.12
CA VAL A 35 17.52 -17.61 -10.81
C VAL A 35 17.51 -18.62 -9.67
N ARG A 36 16.67 -19.66 -9.73
CA ARG A 36 16.63 -20.71 -8.70
C ARG A 36 17.95 -21.43 -8.54
N SER A 37 18.60 -21.75 -9.64
CA SER A 37 19.93 -22.38 -9.63
C SER A 37 20.94 -21.47 -8.93
N TRP A 38 20.95 -20.20 -9.26
CA TRP A 38 21.83 -19.21 -8.69
C TRP A 38 21.54 -18.98 -7.18
N GLN A 39 20.27 -18.85 -6.78
CA GLN A 39 19.84 -18.75 -5.37
C GLN A 39 20.33 -19.95 -4.55
N SER A 40 20.13 -21.18 -5.08
CA SER A 40 20.60 -22.41 -4.43
C SER A 40 22.11 -22.43 -4.22
N THR A 41 22.88 -21.99 -5.21
CA THR A 41 24.34 -21.95 -5.15
C THR A 41 24.84 -20.92 -4.14
N ASN A 42 24.09 -19.84 -3.92
CA ASN A 42 24.48 -18.73 -3.03
C ASN A 42 23.77 -18.78 -1.66
N GLY A 43 23.11 -19.90 -1.31
CA GLY A 43 22.52 -20.10 0.01
C GLY A 43 21.31 -19.22 0.33
N LEU A 44 20.59 -18.79 -0.70
CA LEU A 44 19.37 -18.00 -0.56
C LEU A 44 18.11 -18.90 -0.64
N ASP A 45 16.96 -18.32 -0.27
CA ASP A 45 15.66 -18.98 -0.50
C ASP A 45 15.46 -19.22 -2.00
N VAL A 46 15.20 -20.47 -2.39
CA VAL A 46 15.08 -20.90 -3.79
C VAL A 46 13.63 -20.71 -4.26
N ASP A 47 13.20 -19.44 -4.32
CA ASP A 47 11.83 -19.04 -4.67
C ASP A 47 11.64 -18.58 -6.13
N GLY A 48 12.74 -18.43 -6.88
CA GLY A 48 12.74 -17.94 -8.26
C GLY A 48 12.39 -16.45 -8.37
N ILE A 49 12.44 -15.70 -7.25
CA ILE A 49 12.14 -14.29 -7.19
C ILE A 49 13.43 -13.50 -6.94
N VAL A 50 13.72 -12.55 -7.81
CA VAL A 50 14.85 -11.64 -7.62
C VAL A 50 14.36 -10.45 -6.82
N GLY A 51 14.42 -10.58 -5.50
CA GLY A 51 14.12 -9.54 -4.52
C GLY A 51 15.37 -8.87 -3.97
N PRO A 52 15.26 -7.95 -2.97
CA PRO A 52 16.40 -7.23 -2.40
C PRO A 52 17.54 -8.15 -2.00
N ALA A 53 17.28 -9.24 -1.28
CA ALA A 53 18.32 -10.19 -0.86
C ALA A 53 19.04 -10.84 -2.05
N THR A 54 18.31 -11.14 -3.13
CA THR A 54 18.91 -11.72 -4.34
C THR A 54 19.73 -10.68 -5.10
N TRP A 55 19.22 -9.45 -5.25
CA TRP A 55 19.95 -8.35 -5.87
C TRP A 55 21.23 -8.00 -5.12
N ASP A 56 21.15 -7.92 -3.79
CA ASP A 56 22.32 -7.63 -2.93
C ASP A 56 23.39 -8.71 -3.08
N ALA A 57 22.98 -9.98 -3.06
CA ALA A 57 23.90 -11.10 -3.21
C ALA A 57 24.52 -11.18 -4.62
N MET A 58 23.80 -10.72 -5.65
CA MET A 58 24.32 -10.60 -7.03
C MET A 58 25.31 -9.46 -7.19
N GLY A 59 25.40 -8.55 -6.21
CA GLY A 59 26.17 -7.30 -6.37
C GLY A 59 25.64 -6.40 -7.47
N LEU A 60 24.43 -6.67 -7.97
CA LEU A 60 23.69 -5.88 -8.94
C LEU A 60 22.74 -4.94 -8.19
N ALA A 61 23.24 -4.14 -7.26
CA ALA A 61 22.43 -3.10 -6.63
C ALA A 61 21.81 -2.25 -7.75
N THR A 62 20.52 -2.49 -8.00
CA THR A 62 19.77 -1.72 -8.99
C THR A 62 19.63 -0.30 -8.47
N THR A 63 20.27 0.62 -9.15
CA THR A 63 20.24 2.06 -8.95
C THR A 63 20.78 2.55 -7.58
N ASP A 64 21.47 3.65 -7.64
CA ASP A 64 22.03 4.39 -6.51
C ASP A 64 21.06 4.34 -5.32
N ALA A 65 21.53 3.92 -4.14
CA ALA A 65 20.70 3.90 -2.93
C ALA A 65 20.06 5.28 -2.64
N SER A 66 20.62 6.34 -3.20
CA SER A 66 20.05 7.69 -3.21
C SER A 66 18.76 7.83 -4.03
N GLU A 67 18.53 6.99 -5.04
CA GLU A 67 17.29 6.99 -5.83
C GLU A 67 16.16 6.13 -5.22
N GLN A 68 16.49 5.28 -4.23
CA GLN A 68 15.49 4.44 -3.56
C GLN A 68 14.76 5.16 -2.43
N ILE A 69 15.35 6.22 -1.89
CA ILE A 69 14.77 7.02 -0.80
C ILE A 69 14.75 8.47 -1.22
N TYR A 70 13.61 9.11 -1.12
CA TYR A 70 13.48 10.54 -1.33
C TYR A 70 12.67 11.19 -0.21
N THR A 71 12.89 12.48 -0.01
CA THR A 71 12.16 13.28 0.98
C THR A 71 11.33 14.32 0.23
N THR A 72 10.06 14.39 0.55
CA THR A 72 9.14 15.40 0.01
C THR A 72 9.40 16.77 0.64
N GLU A 73 8.87 17.85 0.06
CA GLU A 73 9.06 19.21 0.59
C GLU A 73 8.55 19.38 2.03
N ASN A 74 7.47 18.67 2.38
CA ASN A 74 6.93 18.67 3.76
C ASN A 74 7.63 17.68 4.71
N GLY A 75 8.77 17.13 4.31
CA GLY A 75 9.64 16.30 5.15
C GLY A 75 9.20 14.85 5.32
N LEU A 76 8.29 14.33 4.47
CA LEU A 76 7.98 12.90 4.45
C LEU A 76 9.07 12.13 3.73
N VAL A 77 9.63 11.12 4.40
CA VAL A 77 10.62 10.20 3.80
C VAL A 77 9.87 9.03 3.17
N ILE A 78 10.10 8.80 1.88
CA ILE A 78 9.48 7.72 1.12
C ILE A 78 10.57 6.79 0.58
N GLU A 79 10.44 5.51 0.88
CA GLU A 79 11.32 4.46 0.36
C GLU A 79 10.63 3.74 -0.81
N ARG A 80 11.35 3.56 -1.92
CA ARG A 80 10.84 2.84 -3.09
C ARG A 80 11.11 1.35 -2.95
N HIS A 81 10.06 0.55 -3.07
CA HIS A 81 10.13 -0.91 -3.11
C HIS A 81 9.13 -1.40 -4.17
N PHE A 82 9.53 -1.29 -5.44
CA PHE A 82 8.61 -1.47 -6.54
C PHE A 82 8.24 -2.93 -6.77
N LEU A 83 6.96 -3.14 -7.02
CA LEU A 83 6.41 -4.39 -7.53
C LEU A 83 7.02 -4.74 -8.88
N PRO A 84 7.08 -6.05 -9.22
CA PRO A 84 7.44 -6.47 -10.57
C PRO A 84 6.54 -5.84 -11.64
N SER A 85 7.09 -5.59 -12.80
CA SER A 85 6.29 -5.17 -13.96
C SER A 85 5.21 -6.21 -14.25
N GLY A 86 3.96 -5.76 -14.45
CA GLY A 86 2.79 -6.63 -14.56
C GLY A 86 1.89 -6.67 -13.33
N GLU A 87 2.42 -6.36 -12.15
CA GLU A 87 1.65 -6.22 -10.90
C GLU A 87 1.09 -4.80 -10.69
N TYR A 88 1.30 -3.92 -11.63
CA TYR A 88 0.65 -2.62 -11.78
C TYR A 88 0.46 -2.33 -13.26
N LYS A 89 -0.32 -1.31 -13.59
CA LYS A 89 -0.60 -0.88 -14.95
C LYS A 89 0.01 0.48 -15.22
N THR A 90 0.48 0.69 -16.45
CA THR A 90 0.96 1.98 -16.94
C THR A 90 0.03 2.49 -18.03
N GLY A 91 -0.07 3.79 -18.16
CA GLY A 91 -0.90 4.47 -19.16
C GLY A 91 -1.13 5.92 -18.77
N PRO A 92 -1.66 6.74 -19.67
CA PRO A 92 -2.01 8.11 -19.33
C PRO A 92 -3.10 8.10 -18.27
N THR A 93 -2.79 8.65 -17.09
CA THR A 93 -3.74 8.82 -16.01
C THR A 93 -3.64 10.24 -15.47
N ASN A 94 -4.79 10.87 -15.23
CA ASN A 94 -4.88 12.13 -14.51
C ASN A 94 -5.55 11.83 -13.18
N LYS A 95 -4.82 11.95 -12.06
CA LYS A 95 -5.37 11.56 -10.75
C LYS A 95 -6.38 12.59 -10.29
N GLU A 96 -7.51 12.10 -9.80
CA GLU A 96 -8.67 12.89 -9.37
C GLU A 96 -9.16 12.50 -7.99
N TYR A 97 -8.77 11.31 -7.51
CA TYR A 97 -9.22 10.73 -6.25
C TYR A 97 -8.04 10.22 -5.42
N VAL A 98 -8.17 10.35 -4.11
CA VAL A 98 -7.31 9.68 -3.13
C VAL A 98 -8.15 8.67 -2.37
N PHE A 99 -7.68 7.43 -2.24
CA PHE A 99 -8.36 6.42 -1.44
C PHE A 99 -7.48 5.88 -0.32
N LEU A 100 -8.02 5.94 0.89
CA LEU A 100 -7.39 5.38 2.07
C LEU A 100 -7.93 3.97 2.33
N HIS A 101 -7.00 3.02 2.53
CA HIS A 101 -7.27 1.63 2.88
C HIS A 101 -6.48 1.22 4.10
N HIS A 102 -6.85 0.09 4.74
CA HIS A 102 -5.94 -0.64 5.62
C HIS A 102 -5.84 -2.11 5.22
N THR A 103 -4.66 -2.69 5.43
CA THR A 103 -4.26 -3.98 4.86
C THR A 103 -5.00 -5.19 5.44
N ALA A 104 -5.65 -5.06 6.61
CA ALA A 104 -6.03 -6.19 7.47
C ALA A 104 -4.84 -7.13 7.73
N GLY A 105 -3.64 -6.59 7.98
CA GLY A 105 -2.39 -7.34 7.99
C GLY A 105 -1.33 -6.80 8.96
N TRP A 106 -0.15 -7.40 8.89
CA TRP A 106 1.00 -7.09 9.74
C TRP A 106 1.61 -5.72 9.43
N HIS A 107 2.35 -5.17 10.37
CA HIS A 107 2.92 -3.82 10.42
C HIS A 107 4.08 -3.53 9.45
N ASN A 108 4.63 -4.54 8.75
CA ASN A 108 5.77 -4.38 7.86
C ASN A 108 5.30 -4.09 6.42
N PRO A 109 5.51 -2.86 5.88
CA PRO A 109 5.03 -2.44 4.56
C PRO A 109 5.73 -3.20 3.41
N PHE A 110 7.00 -3.56 3.56
CA PHE A 110 7.72 -4.32 2.54
C PHE A 110 7.11 -5.70 2.33
N ARG A 111 6.75 -6.40 3.44
CA ARG A 111 6.08 -7.69 3.34
C ARG A 111 4.69 -7.62 2.70
N THR A 112 4.00 -6.51 2.88
CA THR A 112 2.72 -6.28 2.19
C THR A 112 2.94 -6.21 0.68
N ILE A 113 3.92 -5.41 0.23
CA ILE A 113 4.29 -5.28 -1.18
C ILE A 113 4.81 -6.61 -1.74
N ASP A 114 5.70 -7.29 -1.02
CA ASP A 114 6.21 -8.61 -1.41
C ASP A 114 5.09 -9.66 -1.56
N HIS A 115 4.07 -9.58 -0.70
CA HIS A 115 2.92 -10.47 -0.80
C HIS A 115 2.13 -10.21 -2.08
N TRP A 116 1.85 -8.95 -2.43
CA TRP A 116 1.21 -8.60 -3.71
C TRP A 116 2.03 -9.07 -4.91
N GLY A 117 3.37 -8.88 -4.85
CA GLY A 117 4.27 -9.34 -5.89
C GLY A 117 4.32 -10.85 -6.10
N ARG A 118 3.85 -11.66 -5.14
CA ARG A 118 3.87 -13.14 -5.18
C ARG A 118 2.49 -13.76 -5.39
N ASP A 119 1.43 -13.03 -5.12
CA ASP A 119 0.09 -13.58 -5.30
C ASP A 119 -0.30 -13.64 -6.78
N ASN A 120 -1.41 -14.30 -7.08
CA ASN A 120 -1.88 -14.53 -8.44
C ASN A 120 -3.11 -13.68 -8.81
N ARG A 121 -3.38 -12.61 -8.04
CA ARG A 121 -4.54 -11.73 -8.27
C ARG A 121 -4.29 -10.70 -9.38
N GLY A 122 -3.04 -10.61 -9.87
CA GLY A 122 -2.59 -9.59 -10.81
C GLY A 122 -2.42 -8.23 -10.14
N ALA A 123 -2.56 -7.14 -10.87
CA ALA A 123 -2.26 -5.77 -10.43
C ALA A 123 -3.20 -5.25 -9.31
N VAL A 124 -3.42 -6.04 -8.24
CA VAL A 124 -4.22 -5.65 -7.07
C VAL A 124 -3.29 -5.06 -6.01
N ALA A 125 -3.07 -3.75 -6.09
CA ALA A 125 -2.15 -3.03 -5.22
C ALA A 125 -2.53 -1.54 -5.15
N THR A 126 -2.04 -0.85 -4.11
CA THR A 126 -2.02 0.62 -4.01
C THR A 126 -0.62 1.15 -4.33
N GLU A 127 -0.52 2.43 -4.70
CA GLU A 127 0.78 3.07 -4.99
C GLU A 127 1.66 3.16 -3.75
N PHE A 128 1.05 3.32 -2.56
CA PHE A 128 1.78 3.47 -1.31
C PHE A 128 1.32 2.48 -0.25
N VAL A 129 2.25 2.14 0.64
CA VAL A 129 2.00 1.36 1.86
C VAL A 129 2.64 2.05 3.04
N LEU A 130 1.87 2.25 4.10
CA LEU A 130 2.32 2.87 5.35
C LEU A 130 2.48 1.81 6.44
N GLY A 131 3.70 1.65 6.93
CA GLY A 131 4.03 0.77 8.04
C GLY A 131 3.42 1.22 9.36
N GLY A 132 3.28 0.31 10.30
CA GLY A 132 2.70 0.57 11.62
C GLY A 132 3.45 -0.10 12.75
N GLN A 133 2.81 -0.16 13.90
CA GLN A 133 3.28 -0.94 15.05
C GLN A 133 2.76 -2.38 14.98
N SER A 134 3.52 -3.30 15.58
CA SER A 134 3.06 -4.66 15.76
C SER A 134 1.81 -4.69 16.64
N ILE A 135 0.79 -5.43 16.23
CA ILE A 135 -0.41 -5.68 17.04
C ILE A 135 -0.09 -6.28 18.43
N LYS A 136 1.09 -6.88 18.59
CA LYS A 136 1.60 -7.39 19.86
C LYS A 136 2.25 -6.33 20.74
N GLY A 137 2.36 -5.07 20.27
CA GLY A 137 3.00 -3.97 21.00
C GLY A 137 4.53 -4.09 21.19
N ASN A 138 5.18 -5.03 20.52
CA ASN A 138 6.58 -5.39 20.75
C ASN A 138 7.54 -4.99 19.62
N ASP A 139 7.05 -4.36 18.56
CA ASP A 139 7.86 -3.93 17.42
C ASP A 139 7.26 -2.67 16.78
N ALA A 140 8.01 -1.59 16.77
CA ALA A 140 7.68 -0.31 16.14
C ALA A 140 8.63 0.06 15.00
N LYS A 141 9.46 -0.90 14.52
CA LYS A 141 10.49 -0.66 13.50
C LYS A 141 9.94 0.01 12.23
N TYR A 142 8.71 -0.28 11.88
CA TYR A 142 8.08 0.20 10.65
C TYR A 142 7.01 1.27 10.89
N ASP A 143 6.87 1.74 12.14
CA ASP A 143 5.85 2.71 12.49
C ASP A 143 6.08 4.05 11.77
N GLY A 144 5.08 4.49 11.03
CA GLY A 144 5.17 5.70 10.19
C GLY A 144 6.05 5.58 8.93
N LYS A 145 6.60 4.39 8.62
CA LYS A 145 7.44 4.20 7.43
C LYS A 145 6.60 4.17 6.16
N MET A 146 6.83 5.14 5.27
CA MET A 146 6.16 5.23 3.97
C MET A 146 6.96 4.51 2.89
N VAL A 147 6.29 3.62 2.12
CA VAL A 147 6.91 2.86 1.03
C VAL A 147 6.07 3.01 -0.24
N GLN A 148 6.71 3.35 -1.35
CA GLN A 148 6.08 3.42 -2.67
C GLN A 148 6.23 2.07 -3.40
N ALA A 149 5.11 1.48 -3.83
CA ALA A 149 5.04 0.14 -4.41
C ALA A 149 5.12 0.10 -5.94
N PHE A 150 4.88 1.20 -6.63
CA PHE A 150 5.04 1.34 -8.09
C PHE A 150 5.23 2.80 -8.49
N PRO A 151 5.73 3.08 -9.71
CA PRO A 151 6.04 4.43 -10.15
C PRO A 151 4.82 5.34 -10.20
N GLU A 152 5.05 6.63 -10.02
CA GLU A 152 4.07 7.69 -10.26
C GLU A 152 3.45 7.56 -11.67
N GLY A 153 2.18 7.92 -11.79
CA GLY A 153 1.42 7.80 -13.05
C GLY A 153 0.94 6.38 -13.38
N ALA A 154 1.40 5.36 -12.66
CA ALA A 154 0.85 4.01 -12.73
C ALA A 154 -0.43 3.87 -11.88
N TYR A 155 -1.08 2.71 -11.95
CA TYR A 155 -2.25 2.39 -11.15
C TYR A 155 -2.39 0.89 -10.89
N GLY A 156 -3.06 0.55 -9.79
CA GLY A 156 -3.46 -0.80 -9.44
C GLY A 156 -4.97 -0.91 -9.24
N TRP A 157 -5.47 -2.15 -9.13
CA TRP A 157 -6.89 -2.45 -8.91
C TRP A 157 -7.19 -2.49 -7.40
N HIS A 158 -7.28 -1.34 -6.72
CA HIS A 158 -7.44 -1.27 -5.26
C HIS A 158 -8.89 -1.08 -4.77
N LEU A 159 -9.86 -0.74 -5.65
CA LEU A 159 -11.26 -0.53 -5.27
C LEU A 159 -12.13 -1.79 -5.43
N GLY A 160 -11.52 -2.90 -5.89
CA GLY A 160 -12.21 -4.16 -6.13
C GLY A 160 -13.20 -4.10 -7.31
N LYS A 161 -14.09 -5.09 -7.40
CA LYS A 161 -15.00 -5.25 -8.55
C LYS A 161 -16.02 -4.13 -8.72
N ASN A 162 -16.27 -3.34 -7.67
CA ASN A 162 -17.27 -2.26 -7.68
C ASN A 162 -16.66 -0.90 -8.07
N GLY A 163 -15.33 -0.79 -8.14
CA GLY A 163 -14.68 0.39 -8.68
C GLY A 163 -14.89 0.47 -10.20
N SER A 164 -15.24 1.65 -10.71
CA SER A 164 -15.26 1.85 -12.16
C SER A 164 -13.82 1.84 -12.71
N GLN A 165 -13.68 1.49 -13.99
CA GLN A 165 -12.39 1.59 -14.70
C GLN A 165 -11.78 2.98 -14.52
N HIS A 166 -12.59 4.03 -14.64
CA HIS A 166 -12.16 5.42 -14.45
C HIS A 166 -11.61 5.65 -13.05
N MET A 167 -12.32 5.25 -12.00
CA MET A 167 -11.87 5.46 -10.63
C MET A 167 -10.55 4.73 -10.33
N HIS A 168 -10.37 3.51 -10.82
CA HIS A 168 -9.10 2.79 -10.66
C HIS A 168 -7.92 3.49 -11.35
N THR A 169 -8.12 3.98 -12.57
CA THR A 169 -7.06 4.63 -13.35
C THR A 169 -6.77 6.04 -12.85
N HIS A 170 -7.78 6.74 -12.29
CA HIS A 170 -7.69 8.14 -11.89
C HIS A 170 -7.59 8.32 -10.37
N SER A 171 -7.22 7.28 -9.63
CA SER A 171 -6.99 7.39 -8.18
C SER A 171 -5.55 7.07 -7.77
N VAL A 172 -5.18 7.62 -6.62
CA VAL A 172 -4.01 7.24 -5.84
C VAL A 172 -4.52 6.53 -4.59
N GLY A 173 -4.01 5.33 -4.32
CA GLY A 173 -4.36 4.57 -3.13
C GLY A 173 -3.19 4.42 -2.18
N ILE A 174 -3.49 4.35 -0.89
CA ILE A 174 -2.56 3.95 0.16
C ILE A 174 -3.15 2.84 1.02
N GLU A 175 -2.36 1.85 1.35
CA GLU A 175 -2.67 0.83 2.36
C GLU A 175 -1.93 1.12 3.66
N VAL A 176 -2.68 1.38 4.72
CA VAL A 176 -2.12 1.52 6.07
C VAL A 176 -2.03 0.14 6.71
N ASN A 177 -0.84 -0.29 7.12
CA ASN A 177 -0.66 -1.57 7.80
C ASN A 177 -1.36 -1.57 9.15
N ASN A 178 -2.50 -2.24 9.20
CA ASN A 178 -3.38 -2.32 10.36
C ASN A 178 -4.28 -3.56 10.23
N PHE A 179 -4.61 -4.23 11.33
CA PHE A 179 -5.47 -5.41 11.31
C PHE A 179 -6.97 -5.10 11.22
N GLY A 180 -7.35 -3.84 11.43
CA GLY A 180 -8.75 -3.45 11.46
C GLY A 180 -9.44 -3.87 12.79
N TYR A 181 -10.67 -4.37 12.68
CA TYR A 181 -11.47 -4.71 13.86
C TYR A 181 -10.88 -5.87 14.68
N LEU A 182 -11.19 -5.81 15.98
CA LEU A 182 -10.83 -6.85 16.96
C LEU A 182 -12.12 -7.46 17.54
N LYS A 183 -12.13 -8.77 17.63
CA LYS A 183 -13.19 -9.52 18.31
C LYS A 183 -12.59 -10.22 19.53
N ASP A 184 -13.13 -9.94 20.71
CA ASP A 184 -12.63 -10.47 21.98
C ASP A 184 -11.10 -10.22 22.15
N GLY A 185 -10.65 -9.01 21.78
CA GLY A 185 -9.23 -8.60 21.83
C GLY A 185 -8.32 -9.31 20.81
N LYS A 186 -8.88 -9.97 19.80
CA LYS A 186 -8.13 -10.72 18.79
C LYS A 186 -8.41 -10.21 17.38
N THR A 187 -7.38 -10.28 16.53
CA THR A 187 -7.52 -10.09 15.10
C THR A 187 -8.30 -11.24 14.46
N TYR A 188 -8.76 -11.07 13.23
CA TYR A 188 -9.39 -12.16 12.45
C TYR A 188 -8.49 -13.39 12.26
N ALA A 189 -7.16 -13.22 12.33
CA ALA A 189 -6.17 -14.30 12.26
C ALA A 189 -5.90 -14.96 13.63
N GLY A 190 -6.66 -14.60 14.68
CA GLY A 190 -6.55 -15.19 16.02
C GLY A 190 -5.40 -14.61 16.88
N THR A 191 -4.65 -13.63 16.40
CA THR A 191 -3.59 -12.97 17.18
C THR A 191 -4.21 -12.07 18.24
N THR A 192 -3.82 -12.26 19.52
CA THR A 192 -4.24 -11.38 20.62
C THR A 192 -3.53 -10.03 20.48
N ALA A 193 -4.30 -8.95 20.52
CA ALA A 193 -3.79 -7.60 20.52
C ALA A 193 -3.24 -7.24 21.92
N HIS A 194 -2.14 -6.51 21.94
CA HIS A 194 -1.68 -5.87 23.18
C HIS A 194 -2.57 -4.68 23.49
N GLU A 195 -2.82 -4.39 24.78
CA GLU A 195 -3.71 -3.31 25.19
C GLU A 195 -3.38 -1.95 24.60
N SER A 196 -2.08 -1.62 24.47
CA SER A 196 -1.61 -0.37 23.84
C SER A 196 -1.95 -0.26 22.36
N GLN A 197 -2.33 -1.34 21.71
CA GLN A 197 -2.69 -1.41 20.29
C GLN A 197 -4.19 -1.46 20.06
N ILE A 198 -4.99 -1.30 21.13
CA ILE A 198 -6.45 -1.32 21.04
C ILE A 198 -6.99 0.10 21.18
N VAL A 199 -7.87 0.48 20.28
CA VAL A 199 -8.76 1.64 20.43
C VAL A 199 -10.19 1.16 20.53
N GLU A 200 -10.95 1.75 21.45
CA GLU A 200 -12.39 1.57 21.58
C GLU A 200 -13.09 2.81 21.00
N LEU A 201 -13.98 2.59 20.04
CA LEU A 201 -14.78 3.67 19.46
C LEU A 201 -15.96 4.01 20.37
N ASP A 202 -16.33 5.28 20.46
CA ASP A 202 -17.53 5.73 21.20
C ASP A 202 -18.80 5.12 20.59
N LYS A 203 -18.88 5.07 19.27
CA LYS A 203 -19.96 4.45 18.50
C LYS A 203 -19.42 3.26 17.71
N GLU A 204 -20.11 2.12 17.75
CA GLU A 204 -19.76 0.98 16.90
C GLU A 204 -19.73 1.37 15.43
N PHE A 205 -18.69 0.89 14.74
CA PHE A 205 -18.56 1.03 13.29
C PHE A 205 -18.52 -0.37 12.65
N ARG A 206 -19.39 -0.61 11.68
CA ARG A 206 -19.51 -1.90 10.99
C ARG A 206 -19.70 -3.10 11.92
N GLY A 207 -20.36 -2.88 13.09
CA GLY A 207 -20.64 -3.90 14.09
C GLY A 207 -19.48 -4.21 15.04
N TYR A 208 -18.46 -3.38 15.07
CA TYR A 208 -17.29 -3.54 15.94
C TYR A 208 -17.00 -2.27 16.72
N LYS A 209 -16.64 -2.44 17.99
CA LYS A 209 -16.29 -1.35 18.90
C LYS A 209 -14.78 -1.24 19.12
N HIS A 210 -14.06 -2.37 19.09
CA HIS A 210 -12.63 -2.43 19.32
C HIS A 210 -11.86 -2.63 18.03
N TRP A 211 -10.79 -1.84 17.85
CA TRP A 211 -10.00 -1.82 16.63
C TRP A 211 -8.49 -1.79 16.92
N HIS A 212 -7.71 -2.29 16.01
CA HIS A 212 -6.26 -2.07 16.03
C HIS A 212 -6.00 -0.59 15.78
N ARG A 213 -5.45 0.11 16.78
CA ARG A 213 -5.22 1.55 16.76
C ARG A 213 -4.31 1.96 15.60
N TYR A 214 -4.64 3.03 14.89
CA TYR A 214 -3.66 3.76 14.08
C TYR A 214 -2.75 4.52 15.04
N SER A 215 -1.43 4.35 14.93
CA SER A 215 -0.46 5.04 15.78
C SER A 215 -0.37 6.52 15.41
N ASP A 216 0.16 7.32 16.34
CA ASP A 216 0.39 8.74 16.10
C ASP A 216 1.35 8.96 14.93
N ALA A 217 2.39 8.11 14.82
CA ALA A 217 3.34 8.14 13.70
C ALA A 217 2.68 7.79 12.36
N GLN A 218 1.73 6.84 12.34
CA GLN A 218 0.94 6.57 11.13
C GLN A 218 0.07 7.76 10.74
N ILE A 219 -0.61 8.38 11.71
CA ILE A 219 -1.48 9.55 11.43
C ILE A 219 -0.65 10.74 10.93
N GLU A 220 0.51 11.03 11.56
CA GLU A 220 1.41 12.08 11.09
C GLU A 220 1.95 11.81 9.68
N ALA A 221 2.42 10.60 9.42
CA ALA A 221 2.93 10.22 8.08
C ALA A 221 1.82 10.26 7.03
N LEU A 222 0.61 9.82 7.38
CA LEU A 222 -0.55 9.85 6.49
C LEU A 222 -0.97 11.31 6.16
N HIS A 223 -0.95 12.20 7.15
CA HIS A 223 -1.21 13.63 6.94
C HIS A 223 -0.21 14.24 5.93
N LYS A 224 1.08 14.04 6.16
CA LYS A 224 2.14 14.50 5.23
C LYS A 224 1.97 13.91 3.84
N TRP A 225 1.61 12.62 3.75
CA TRP A 225 1.38 11.96 2.48
C TRP A 225 0.16 12.52 1.74
N ILE A 226 -0.96 12.77 2.42
CA ILE A 226 -2.17 13.36 1.80
C ILE A 226 -1.84 14.75 1.21
N LEU A 227 -1.11 15.59 1.96
CA LEU A 227 -0.70 16.91 1.47
C LEU A 227 0.27 16.80 0.27
N PHE A 228 1.21 15.86 0.32
CA PHE A 228 2.11 15.60 -0.81
C PHE A 228 1.36 15.16 -2.06
N ILE A 229 0.38 14.26 -1.94
CA ILE A 229 -0.43 13.81 -3.10
C ILE A 229 -1.34 14.93 -3.60
N ALA A 230 -1.91 15.74 -2.70
CA ALA A 230 -2.72 16.91 -3.08
C ALA A 230 -1.94 17.87 -3.98
N GLU A 231 -0.69 18.14 -3.63
CA GLU A 231 0.21 19.00 -4.41
C GLU A 231 0.67 18.33 -5.70
N ARG A 232 1.21 17.12 -5.63
CA ARG A 232 1.73 16.35 -6.77
C ARG A 232 0.70 16.20 -7.89
N ASP A 233 -0.52 15.82 -7.51
CA ASP A 233 -1.57 15.43 -8.47
C ASP A 233 -2.66 16.53 -8.62
N SER A 234 -2.51 17.67 -7.94
CA SER A 234 -3.48 18.78 -7.96
C SER A 234 -4.89 18.35 -7.55
N ILE A 235 -5.02 17.52 -6.50
CA ILE A 235 -6.30 17.02 -5.98
C ILE A 235 -6.75 17.85 -4.77
N ASP A 236 -7.99 18.33 -4.77
CA ASP A 236 -8.59 18.94 -3.58
C ASP A 236 -8.96 17.85 -2.55
N VAL A 237 -8.03 17.55 -1.67
CA VAL A 237 -8.20 16.53 -0.61
C VAL A 237 -9.12 16.97 0.53
N ARG A 238 -9.58 18.24 0.56
CA ARG A 238 -10.60 18.71 1.51
C ARG A 238 -12.00 18.33 1.08
N ALA A 239 -12.20 18.05 -0.22
CA ALA A 239 -13.44 17.53 -0.76
C ALA A 239 -13.61 16.04 -0.43
N GLY A 240 -14.83 15.56 -0.39
CA GLY A 240 -15.16 14.17 -0.08
C GLY A 240 -15.27 13.90 1.42
N LEU A 241 -14.53 12.93 1.92
CA LEU A 241 -14.62 12.49 3.33
C LEU A 241 -14.35 13.60 4.35
N PRO A 242 -13.32 14.47 4.23
CA PRO A 242 -13.07 15.52 5.22
C PRO A 242 -14.24 16.51 5.35
N ALA A 243 -14.87 16.86 4.24
CA ALA A 243 -16.06 17.71 4.27
C ALA A 243 -17.24 17.00 4.95
N LEU A 244 -17.43 15.69 4.69
CA LEU A 244 -18.50 14.92 5.32
C LEU A 244 -18.26 14.69 6.83
N ILE A 245 -17.03 14.56 7.29
CA ILE A 245 -16.72 14.43 8.73
C ILE A 245 -17.19 15.66 9.49
N LYS A 246 -17.01 16.86 8.95
CA LYS A 246 -17.49 18.11 9.56
C LYS A 246 -19.02 18.14 9.71
N GLU A 247 -19.74 17.47 8.83
CA GLU A 247 -21.20 17.41 8.83
C GLU A 247 -21.76 16.22 9.63
N LYS A 248 -21.15 15.03 9.49
CA LYS A 248 -21.74 13.75 9.92
C LYS A 248 -20.91 13.00 10.97
N GLY A 249 -19.71 13.52 11.34
CA GLY A 249 -18.81 12.82 12.27
C GLY A 249 -18.46 11.41 11.77
N VAL A 250 -18.58 10.42 12.66
CA VAL A 250 -18.28 9.00 12.37
C VAL A 250 -19.08 8.41 11.21
N ASP A 251 -20.31 8.90 10.99
CA ASP A 251 -21.18 8.41 9.92
C ASP A 251 -20.69 8.80 8.52
N ALA A 252 -19.73 9.72 8.43
CA ALA A 252 -19.05 10.06 7.17
C ALA A 252 -18.29 8.88 6.55
N PHE A 253 -17.86 7.91 7.36
CA PHE A 253 -17.16 6.70 6.92
C PHE A 253 -18.08 5.61 6.36
N GLU A 254 -19.40 5.81 6.44
CA GLU A 254 -20.35 4.88 5.84
C GLU A 254 -20.41 5.00 4.32
N TRP A 255 -21.03 4.02 3.67
CA TRP A 255 -21.20 4.03 2.23
C TRP A 255 -21.85 5.33 1.75
N ASN A 256 -21.26 5.91 0.71
CA ASN A 256 -21.67 7.18 0.14
C ASN A 256 -21.88 7.03 -1.37
N GLU A 257 -23.00 7.50 -1.86
CA GLU A 257 -23.38 7.35 -3.26
C GLU A 257 -22.46 8.16 -4.20
N ASP A 258 -22.03 9.35 -3.78
CA ASP A 258 -21.16 10.21 -4.59
C ASP A 258 -19.74 9.65 -4.69
N ALA A 259 -19.24 9.02 -3.60
CA ALA A 259 -17.99 8.26 -3.61
C ALA A 259 -18.09 7.02 -4.53
N TYR A 260 -19.20 6.28 -4.41
CA TYR A 260 -19.40 5.04 -5.17
C TYR A 260 -19.46 5.27 -6.68
N TYR A 261 -20.14 6.33 -7.13
CA TYR A 261 -20.24 6.69 -8.55
C TYR A 261 -19.13 7.64 -9.02
N GLY A 262 -18.21 8.05 -8.15
CA GLY A 262 -17.14 9.00 -8.49
C GLY A 262 -17.66 10.39 -8.88
N ARG A 263 -18.79 10.82 -8.32
CA ARG A 263 -19.39 12.14 -8.63
C ARG A 263 -18.65 13.30 -7.99
N VAL A 264 -18.10 13.05 -6.80
CA VAL A 264 -17.28 14.02 -6.06
C VAL A 264 -15.83 13.53 -6.03
N LYS A 265 -14.95 14.32 -6.65
CA LYS A 265 -13.49 14.10 -6.63
C LYS A 265 -12.95 14.46 -5.24
N GLY A 266 -11.73 14.01 -4.91
CA GLY A 266 -11.08 14.29 -3.65
C GLY A 266 -10.75 13.04 -2.84
N LEU A 267 -10.82 13.13 -1.51
CA LEU A 267 -10.37 12.07 -0.61
C LEU A 267 -11.52 11.23 -0.08
N TRP A 268 -11.36 9.90 -0.14
CA TRP A 268 -12.33 8.90 0.27
C TRP A 268 -11.66 7.71 0.97
N THR A 269 -12.46 6.84 1.59
CA THR A 269 -12.03 5.54 2.08
C THR A 269 -12.70 4.41 1.28
N HIS A 270 -12.19 3.20 1.43
CA HIS A 270 -12.81 2.03 0.81
C HIS A 270 -14.24 1.80 1.30
N THR A 271 -14.52 2.07 2.59
CA THR A 271 -15.87 1.95 3.17
C THR A 271 -16.88 2.88 2.52
N ASN A 272 -16.45 4.04 1.99
CA ASN A 272 -17.34 4.95 1.27
C ASN A 272 -17.82 4.36 -0.06
N THR A 273 -17.02 3.50 -0.70
CA THR A 273 -17.36 2.87 -1.98
C THR A 273 -17.93 1.46 -1.85
N ARG A 274 -17.77 0.80 -0.67
CA ARG A 274 -18.17 -0.60 -0.47
C ARG A 274 -18.78 -0.84 0.90
N LYS A 275 -20.00 -1.38 0.91
CA LYS A 275 -20.74 -1.71 2.15
C LYS A 275 -20.16 -2.90 2.92
N ASP A 276 -19.44 -3.79 2.24
CA ASP A 276 -18.84 -5.01 2.80
C ASP A 276 -17.41 -4.80 3.32
N LYS A 277 -16.90 -3.57 3.28
CA LYS A 277 -15.55 -3.22 3.73
C LYS A 277 -15.56 -2.55 5.09
N THR A 278 -14.42 -2.67 5.77
CA THR A 278 -14.20 -2.08 7.11
C THR A 278 -13.02 -1.11 7.14
N ASP A 279 -12.35 -0.93 6.05
CA ASP A 279 -11.17 -0.09 5.88
C ASP A 279 -11.51 1.24 5.17
N MET A 280 -11.25 2.42 5.77
CA MET A 280 -10.74 2.65 7.12
C MET A 280 -11.89 2.90 8.13
N PHE A 281 -11.57 2.78 9.42
CA PHE A 281 -12.53 3.05 10.49
C PHE A 281 -12.31 4.44 11.13
N PRO A 282 -13.34 5.05 11.75
CA PRO A 282 -13.34 6.42 12.26
C PRO A 282 -12.67 6.56 13.64
N GLN A 283 -11.36 6.33 13.75
CA GLN A 283 -10.61 6.66 14.94
C GLN A 283 -10.57 8.19 15.11
N GLN A 284 -10.72 8.70 16.33
CA GLN A 284 -10.90 10.14 16.59
C GLN A 284 -9.69 10.95 16.06
N GLU A 285 -8.48 10.51 16.35
CA GLU A 285 -7.26 11.22 15.90
C GLU A 285 -7.12 11.24 14.37
N LEU A 286 -7.60 10.20 13.68
CA LEU A 286 -7.67 10.18 12.22
C LEU A 286 -8.71 11.21 11.72
N MET A 287 -9.89 11.27 12.33
CA MET A 287 -10.92 12.23 11.96
C MET A 287 -10.45 13.66 12.18
N ASP A 288 -9.82 13.94 13.31
CA ASP A 288 -9.28 15.27 13.64
C ASP A 288 -8.23 15.71 12.62
N MET A 289 -7.33 14.80 12.24
CA MET A 289 -6.34 15.05 11.20
C MET A 289 -7.01 15.33 9.84
N LEU A 290 -8.00 14.54 9.44
CA LEU A 290 -8.71 14.74 8.16
C LEU A 290 -9.50 16.06 8.12
N VAL A 291 -10.06 16.48 9.23
CA VAL A 291 -10.77 17.78 9.35
C VAL A 291 -9.81 18.96 9.29
N SER A 292 -8.55 18.78 9.68
CA SER A 292 -7.51 19.84 9.68
C SER A 292 -6.88 20.10 8.31
N LEU A 293 -7.12 19.24 7.32
CA LEU A 293 -6.68 19.45 5.94
C LEU A 293 -7.33 20.75 5.37
#